data_6cddb668d2fe16c1fbf09a645d988e45
#
_entry.id   6cddb668d2fe16c1fbf09a645d988e45
#
_cell.length_a   1.000
_cell.length_b   1.000
_cell.length_c   1.000
_cell.angle_alpha   90.00
_cell.angle_beta   90.00
_cell.angle_gamma   90.00
#
_symmetry.space_group_name_H-M   'P 1'
#
loop_
_entity.id
_entity.type
_entity.pdbx_description
1 polymer ?
#
loop_
_entity_poly.entity_id
_entity_poly.type
_entity_poly.pdbx_seq_one_letter_code
_entity_poly.pdbx_strand_id
1 'polypeptide(L)'
;FGRDVKPMFKAFEHWFGPYPFYEDGFKLVEAPHLGMEHQSATAYGNKYKNGYLGRDLSGTGWGLKWDFIIVHEAGHEWFANNITTKDIADMWVHEGVTNYSETLFTDYWYGKPAGNEYVIGTRKGIQNDIPIIGIYNVNQEGSGDMYPKSGNMQHSIRKVINDDEKFRQILHGLNKTFYHKTEKNENIRK
;
A
#
# COMPACT_ATOMS: atom_id res chain seq x y z
N PHE A 1 -19.44 1.59 0.58
CA PHE A 1 -18.87 0.23 0.54
C PHE A 1 -18.76 -0.29 -0.91
N GLY A 2 -19.85 -0.37 -1.67
CA GLY A 2 -19.84 -0.92 -3.05
C GLY A 2 -19.06 -0.11 -4.07
N ARG A 3 -18.91 1.21 -3.87
CA ARG A 3 -18.20 2.10 -4.79
C ARG A 3 -16.68 1.88 -4.80
N ASP A 4 -16.07 1.70 -3.63
CA ASP A 4 -14.60 1.66 -3.51
C ASP A 4 -14.08 0.31 -3.02
N VAL A 5 -14.74 -0.37 -2.08
CA VAL A 5 -14.27 -1.64 -1.52
C VAL A 5 -14.25 -2.76 -2.55
N LYS A 6 -15.33 -2.96 -3.32
CA LYS A 6 -15.35 -4.01 -4.36
C LYS A 6 -14.33 -3.78 -5.48
N PRO A 7 -14.18 -2.56 -6.02
CA PRO A 7 -13.10 -2.26 -6.95
C PRO A 7 -11.70 -2.47 -6.35
N MET A 8 -11.49 -2.10 -5.09
CA MET A 8 -10.22 -2.32 -4.39
C MET A 8 -9.86 -3.80 -4.35
N PHE A 9 -10.79 -4.67 -3.91
CA PHE A 9 -10.55 -6.12 -3.89
C PHE A 9 -10.17 -6.67 -5.27
N LYS A 10 -10.89 -6.30 -6.34
CA LYS A 10 -10.58 -6.75 -7.70
C LYS A 10 -9.15 -6.37 -8.13
N ALA A 11 -8.73 -5.14 -7.85
CA ALA A 11 -7.40 -4.68 -8.18
C ALA A 11 -6.33 -5.41 -7.34
N PHE A 12 -6.55 -5.53 -6.04
CA PHE A 12 -5.53 -6.09 -5.13
C PHE A 12 -5.41 -7.61 -5.25
N GLU A 13 -6.51 -8.33 -5.45
CA GLU A 13 -6.43 -9.76 -5.74
C GLU A 13 -5.75 -10.04 -7.09
N HIS A 14 -5.93 -9.16 -8.07
CA HIS A 14 -5.17 -9.24 -9.32
C HIS A 14 -3.67 -9.07 -9.08
N TRP A 15 -3.25 -8.05 -8.29
CA TRP A 15 -1.84 -7.72 -8.11
C TRP A 15 -1.14 -8.55 -7.04
N PHE A 16 -1.81 -8.85 -5.93
CA PHE A 16 -1.20 -9.44 -4.72
C PHE A 16 -1.59 -10.88 -4.47
N GLY A 17 -2.64 -11.39 -5.14
CA GLY A 17 -3.22 -12.69 -4.89
C GLY A 17 -4.43 -12.65 -3.95
N PRO A 18 -4.98 -13.82 -3.63
CA PRO A 18 -6.20 -13.93 -2.83
C PRO A 18 -6.15 -13.12 -1.54
N TYR A 19 -7.29 -12.57 -1.14
CA TYR A 19 -7.42 -11.89 0.15
C TYR A 19 -7.03 -12.83 1.30
N PRO A 20 -6.10 -12.42 2.19
CA PRO A 20 -5.52 -13.35 3.16
C PRO A 20 -6.46 -13.75 4.31
N PHE A 21 -7.58 -13.05 4.51
CA PHE A 21 -8.47 -13.20 5.67
C PHE A 21 -9.93 -13.40 5.28
N TYR A 22 -10.21 -14.23 4.28
CA TYR A 22 -11.59 -14.50 3.83
C TYR A 22 -12.50 -15.00 4.94
N GLU A 23 -11.96 -15.80 5.87
CA GLU A 23 -12.73 -16.36 6.98
C GLU A 23 -13.21 -15.29 7.97
N ASP A 24 -12.44 -14.21 8.12
CA ASP A 24 -12.76 -13.09 8.99
C ASP A 24 -13.67 -12.06 8.30
N GLY A 25 -13.67 -12.05 6.96
CA GLY A 25 -14.34 -11.05 6.14
C GLY A 25 -13.64 -9.69 6.22
N PHE A 26 -14.17 -8.67 5.51
CA PHE A 26 -13.64 -7.31 5.50
C PHE A 26 -14.69 -6.31 5.95
N LYS A 27 -14.32 -5.42 6.86
CA LYS A 27 -15.20 -4.40 7.44
C LYS A 27 -14.53 -3.03 7.41
N LEU A 28 -15.31 -2.00 7.13
CA LEU A 28 -14.95 -0.62 7.45
C LEU A 28 -15.68 -0.23 8.72
N VAL A 29 -14.95 0.21 9.73
CA VAL A 29 -15.49 0.64 11.03
C VAL A 29 -15.34 2.15 11.13
N GLU A 30 -16.44 2.86 11.04
CA GLU A 30 -16.44 4.31 11.21
C GLU A 30 -15.95 4.68 12.62
N ALA A 31 -14.91 5.49 12.68
CA ALA A 31 -14.26 5.91 13.90
C ALA A 31 -13.84 7.39 13.81
N PRO A 32 -13.64 8.10 14.93
CA PRO A 32 -13.10 9.45 14.95
C PRO A 32 -11.57 9.44 14.70
N HIS A 33 -11.13 8.59 13.78
CA HIS A 33 -9.76 8.38 13.34
C HIS A 33 -9.75 8.24 11.83
N LEU A 34 -8.80 8.90 11.14
CA LEU A 34 -8.85 9.02 9.68
C LEU A 34 -8.78 7.66 8.97
N GLY A 35 -7.83 6.82 9.34
CA GLY A 35 -7.63 5.47 8.84
C GLY A 35 -6.64 4.71 9.73
N MET A 36 -6.84 3.41 9.86
CA MET A 36 -5.91 2.50 10.51
C MET A 36 -6.16 1.08 10.04
N GLU A 37 -5.10 0.36 9.76
CA GLU A 37 -5.08 -0.95 9.10
C GLU A 37 -5.42 -2.14 10.02
N HIS A 38 -6.33 -1.99 10.98
CA HIS A 38 -6.72 -3.12 11.80
C HIS A 38 -7.25 -4.27 10.94
N GLN A 39 -6.64 -5.45 11.11
CA GLN A 39 -6.96 -6.63 10.31
C GLN A 39 -8.47 -6.88 10.25
N SER A 40 -9.00 -7.01 9.04
CA SER A 40 -10.40 -7.31 8.72
C SER A 40 -11.44 -6.31 9.29
N ALA A 41 -10.99 -5.24 9.96
CA ALA A 41 -11.84 -4.23 10.62
C ALA A 41 -11.20 -2.84 10.54
N THR A 42 -10.86 -2.42 9.32
CA THR A 42 -10.20 -1.14 9.03
C THR A 42 -10.96 0.03 9.65
N ALA A 43 -10.27 0.81 10.50
CA ALA A 43 -10.82 2.06 11.00
C ALA A 43 -10.93 3.08 9.85
N TYR A 44 -12.03 3.81 9.81
CA TYR A 44 -12.35 4.67 8.69
C TYR A 44 -12.96 6.01 9.12
N GLY A 45 -12.36 7.11 8.71
CA GLY A 45 -12.83 8.46 9.02
C GLY A 45 -12.76 9.45 7.86
N ASN A 46 -12.60 8.98 6.62
CA ASN A 46 -12.47 9.84 5.42
C ASN A 46 -13.80 10.46 4.94
N LYS A 47 -14.89 10.24 5.68
CA LYS A 47 -16.23 10.82 5.40
C LYS A 47 -16.71 10.51 3.98
N TYR A 48 -16.35 9.36 3.44
CA TYR A 48 -16.67 8.90 2.08
C TYR A 48 -16.29 9.90 0.96
N LYS A 49 -15.26 10.72 1.22
CA LYS A 49 -14.69 11.64 0.24
C LYS A 49 -13.66 10.93 -0.63
N ASN A 50 -13.58 11.33 -1.89
CA ASN A 50 -12.46 10.96 -2.73
C ASN A 50 -11.18 11.69 -2.28
N GLY A 51 -10.02 11.06 -2.52
CA GLY A 51 -8.74 11.55 -2.05
C GLY A 51 -8.58 11.46 -0.53
N TYR A 52 -7.51 12.05 -0.03
CA TYR A 52 -7.20 12.16 1.40
C TYR A 52 -7.96 13.37 1.98
N LEU A 53 -9.14 13.14 2.54
CA LEU A 53 -10.08 14.21 2.97
C LEU A 53 -10.36 15.25 1.86
N GLY A 54 -10.44 14.80 0.61
CA GLY A 54 -10.68 15.69 -0.54
C GLY A 54 -9.40 16.26 -1.18
N ARG A 55 -8.21 15.85 -0.72
CA ARG A 55 -6.93 16.26 -1.32
C ARG A 55 -6.34 15.15 -2.17
N ASP A 56 -5.71 15.49 -3.27
CA ASP A 56 -4.92 14.59 -4.09
C ASP A 56 -3.44 14.64 -3.66
N LEU A 57 -2.95 13.57 -3.06
CA LEU A 57 -1.55 13.49 -2.61
C LEU A 57 -0.57 13.42 -3.77
N SER A 58 -1.00 12.93 -4.94
CA SER A 58 -0.17 12.94 -6.16
C SER A 58 -0.17 14.28 -6.86
N GLY A 59 -1.23 15.08 -6.70
CA GLY A 59 -1.43 16.36 -7.39
C GLY A 59 -1.63 16.25 -8.90
N THR A 60 -1.99 15.06 -9.40
CA THR A 60 -2.23 14.77 -10.82
C THR A 60 -3.71 14.75 -11.19
N GLY A 61 -4.58 14.80 -10.19
CA GLY A 61 -6.03 14.62 -10.31
C GLY A 61 -6.49 13.18 -10.18
N TRP A 62 -5.62 12.18 -10.34
CA TRP A 62 -5.98 10.77 -10.24
C TRP A 62 -6.40 10.37 -8.83
N GLY A 63 -5.72 10.89 -7.79
CA GLY A 63 -6.06 10.62 -6.40
C GLY A 63 -7.44 11.13 -5.96
N LEU A 64 -8.11 11.96 -6.76
CA LEU A 64 -9.49 12.40 -6.51
C LEU A 64 -10.56 11.47 -7.16
N LYS A 65 -10.15 10.39 -7.82
CA LYS A 65 -11.09 9.46 -8.47
C LYS A 65 -11.58 8.36 -7.53
N TRP A 66 -10.94 8.16 -6.38
CA TRP A 66 -11.21 7.09 -5.42
C TRP A 66 -10.97 7.55 -3.99
N ASP A 67 -11.48 6.79 -3.02
CA ASP A 67 -11.30 7.05 -1.58
C ASP A 67 -9.93 6.55 -1.14
N PHE A 68 -9.03 7.49 -0.79
CA PHE A 68 -7.66 7.19 -0.42
C PHE A 68 -7.56 6.24 0.77
N ILE A 69 -8.34 6.48 1.83
CA ILE A 69 -8.27 5.67 3.05
C ILE A 69 -8.74 4.24 2.78
N ILE A 70 -9.79 4.03 2.01
CA ILE A 70 -10.23 2.67 1.67
C ILE A 70 -9.15 1.91 0.91
N VAL A 71 -8.53 2.55 -0.08
CA VAL A 71 -7.51 1.90 -0.92
C VAL A 71 -6.23 1.66 -0.14
N HIS A 72 -5.75 2.66 0.61
CA HIS A 72 -4.50 2.57 1.37
C HIS A 72 -4.64 1.54 2.50
N GLU A 73 -5.57 1.75 3.43
CA GLU A 73 -5.69 0.87 4.61
C GLU A 73 -6.03 -0.59 4.25
N ALA A 74 -6.77 -0.80 3.16
CA ALA A 74 -7.03 -2.16 2.70
C ALA A 74 -5.80 -2.83 2.05
N GLY A 75 -4.85 -2.07 1.52
CA GLY A 75 -3.58 -2.60 1.03
C GLY A 75 -2.76 -3.28 2.13
N HIS A 76 -2.87 -2.76 3.34
CA HIS A 76 -2.23 -3.33 4.52
C HIS A 76 -2.72 -4.74 4.89
N GLU A 77 -3.87 -5.18 4.42
CA GLU A 77 -4.30 -6.57 4.62
C GLU A 77 -3.28 -7.56 4.03
N TRP A 78 -2.64 -7.21 2.90
CA TRP A 78 -1.57 -8.00 2.30
C TRP A 78 -0.18 -7.67 2.86
N PHE A 79 0.09 -6.39 3.20
CA PHE A 79 1.41 -5.89 3.63
C PHE A 79 1.29 -5.06 4.92
N ALA A 80 1.24 -5.72 6.00
CA ALA A 80 1.24 -5.43 7.42
C ALA A 80 0.55 -6.58 8.16
N ASN A 81 -0.71 -6.90 7.81
CA ASN A 81 -1.49 -7.91 8.51
C ASN A 81 -1.10 -9.34 8.08
N ASN A 82 -0.96 -9.58 6.77
CA ASN A 82 -0.51 -10.88 6.25
C ASN A 82 1.02 -11.06 6.35
N ILE A 83 1.77 -10.06 5.92
CA ILE A 83 3.24 -10.02 6.01
C ILE A 83 3.62 -8.94 7.01
N THR A 84 3.92 -9.31 8.24
CA THR A 84 4.21 -8.39 9.34
C THR A 84 5.71 -8.30 9.58
N THR A 85 6.24 -7.13 9.87
CA THR A 85 7.63 -6.94 10.28
C THR A 85 7.83 -7.24 11.76
N LYS A 86 9.04 -7.70 12.14
CA LYS A 86 9.40 -8.01 13.53
C LYS A 86 9.76 -6.79 14.36
N ASP A 87 10.13 -5.70 13.69
CA ASP A 87 10.58 -4.48 14.33
C ASP A 87 10.00 -3.28 13.60
N ILE A 88 9.58 -2.28 14.34
CA ILE A 88 9.03 -1.03 13.79
C ILE A 88 10.04 -0.30 12.88
N ALA A 89 11.32 -0.57 13.05
CA ALA A 89 12.37 -0.08 12.15
C ALA A 89 12.14 -0.46 10.67
N ASP A 90 11.41 -1.55 10.44
CA ASP A 90 11.07 -2.06 9.10
C ASP A 90 9.68 -1.62 8.61
N MET A 91 9.08 -0.61 9.21
CA MET A 91 7.74 -0.11 8.87
C MET A 91 7.58 0.27 7.39
N TRP A 92 8.69 0.59 6.71
CA TRP A 92 8.69 0.82 5.26
C TRP A 92 8.16 -0.37 4.44
N VAL A 93 8.22 -1.59 4.97
CA VAL A 93 7.66 -2.80 4.32
C VAL A 93 6.14 -2.72 4.32
N HIS A 94 5.54 -2.29 5.45
CA HIS A 94 4.10 -2.07 5.54
C HIS A 94 3.69 -0.89 4.65
N GLU A 95 4.23 0.28 4.95
CA GLU A 95 3.81 1.53 4.37
C GLU A 95 4.24 1.71 2.91
N GLY A 96 5.45 1.28 2.58
CA GLY A 96 5.99 1.47 1.25
C GLY A 96 5.33 0.59 0.19
N VAL A 97 5.03 -0.67 0.51
CA VAL A 97 4.33 -1.55 -0.44
C VAL A 97 2.87 -1.13 -0.55
N THR A 98 2.26 -0.76 0.57
CA THR A 98 0.88 -0.25 0.60
C THR A 98 0.77 1.08 -0.16
N ASN A 99 1.73 1.99 -0.01
CA ASN A 99 1.74 3.21 -0.85
C ASN A 99 1.79 2.87 -2.35
N TYR A 100 2.53 1.83 -2.74
CA TYR A 100 2.53 1.41 -4.15
C TYR A 100 1.22 0.75 -4.59
N SER A 101 0.45 0.19 -3.68
CA SER A 101 -0.88 -0.36 -3.98
C SER A 101 -1.84 0.69 -4.54
N GLU A 102 -1.72 1.94 -4.12
CA GLU A 102 -2.47 3.09 -4.64
C GLU A 102 -2.20 3.28 -6.14
N THR A 103 -0.93 3.16 -6.53
CA THR A 103 -0.49 3.22 -7.94
C THR A 103 -1.04 2.05 -8.73
N LEU A 104 -0.98 0.84 -8.18
CA LEU A 104 -1.48 -0.38 -8.82
C LEU A 104 -3.00 -0.37 -8.96
N PHE A 105 -3.72 0.19 -7.99
CA PHE A 105 -5.16 0.43 -8.07
C PHE A 105 -5.48 1.42 -9.21
N THR A 106 -4.75 2.52 -9.27
CA THR A 106 -4.92 3.55 -10.31
C THR A 106 -4.63 2.98 -11.70
N ASP A 107 -3.55 2.21 -11.84
CA ASP A 107 -3.19 1.50 -13.08
C ASP A 107 -4.31 0.53 -13.51
N TYR A 108 -4.81 -0.29 -12.60
CA TYR A 108 -5.82 -1.29 -12.89
C TYR A 108 -7.13 -0.70 -13.44
N TRP A 109 -7.60 0.39 -12.86
CA TRP A 109 -8.88 0.98 -13.21
C TRP A 109 -8.83 2.09 -14.26
N TYR A 110 -7.71 2.82 -14.34
CA TYR A 110 -7.57 3.99 -15.22
C TYR A 110 -6.45 3.84 -16.25
N GLY A 111 -5.76 2.70 -16.23
CA GLY A 111 -4.72 2.36 -17.17
C GLY A 111 -3.31 2.77 -16.73
N LYS A 112 -2.32 2.12 -17.34
CA LYS A 112 -0.90 2.27 -17.03
C LYS A 112 -0.38 3.73 -17.07
N PRO A 113 -0.82 4.60 -18.00
CA PRO A 113 -0.44 6.01 -17.96
C PRO A 113 -0.87 6.72 -16.67
N ALA A 114 -2.10 6.48 -16.22
CA ALA A 114 -2.64 7.07 -14.99
C ALA A 114 -1.85 6.64 -13.74
N GLY A 115 -1.54 5.33 -13.62
CA GLY A 115 -0.69 4.81 -12.55
C GLY A 115 0.71 5.42 -12.57
N ASN A 116 1.32 5.57 -13.75
CA ASN A 116 2.62 6.22 -13.91
C ASN A 116 2.59 7.69 -13.45
N GLU A 117 1.59 8.45 -13.89
CA GLU A 117 1.42 9.85 -13.47
C GLU A 117 1.22 9.96 -11.97
N TYR A 118 0.39 9.09 -11.39
CA TYR A 118 0.12 9.08 -9.95
C TYR A 118 1.42 8.90 -9.15
N VAL A 119 2.19 7.83 -9.39
CA VAL A 119 3.42 7.55 -8.65
C VAL A 119 4.49 8.62 -8.87
N ILE A 120 4.61 9.17 -10.08
CA ILE A 120 5.55 10.27 -10.35
C ILE A 120 5.12 11.52 -9.58
N GLY A 121 3.84 11.80 -9.52
CA GLY A 121 3.30 12.92 -8.77
C GLY A 121 3.61 12.87 -7.27
N THR A 122 3.66 11.66 -6.67
CA THR A 122 4.00 11.50 -5.24
C THR A 122 5.45 11.84 -4.91
N ARG A 123 6.36 11.90 -5.90
CA ARG A 123 7.79 12.23 -5.71
C ARG A 123 8.03 13.56 -5.01
N LYS A 124 7.15 14.53 -5.22
CA LYS A 124 7.23 15.84 -4.54
C LYS A 124 7.12 15.76 -3.02
N GLY A 125 6.61 14.65 -2.48
CA GLY A 125 6.53 14.40 -1.05
C GLY A 125 7.82 13.85 -0.44
N ILE A 126 8.82 13.48 -1.26
CA ILE A 126 10.09 12.91 -0.80
C ILE A 126 10.97 14.02 -0.22
N GLN A 127 11.35 13.87 1.05
CA GLN A 127 12.14 14.86 1.80
C GLN A 127 13.64 14.55 1.78
N ASN A 128 14.03 13.28 1.69
CA ASN A 128 15.42 12.80 1.84
C ASN A 128 16.08 13.27 3.14
N ASP A 129 15.32 13.28 4.23
CA ASP A 129 15.75 13.75 5.55
C ASP A 129 16.63 12.71 6.27
N ILE A 130 16.06 11.56 6.64
CA ILE A 130 16.75 10.44 7.29
C ILE A 130 16.43 9.13 6.56
N PRO A 131 17.13 8.01 6.88
CA PRO A 131 16.81 6.71 6.30
C PRO A 131 15.37 6.26 6.55
N ILE A 132 14.77 5.56 5.58
CA ILE A 132 13.44 4.95 5.72
C ILE A 132 13.43 3.73 6.65
N ILE A 133 14.61 3.16 6.93
CA ILE A 133 14.79 2.09 7.93
C ILE A 133 15.11 2.77 9.26
N GLY A 134 14.34 2.45 10.29
CA GLY A 134 14.53 2.98 11.63
C GLY A 134 15.67 2.32 12.40
N ILE A 135 15.74 2.59 13.70
CA ILE A 135 16.75 1.99 14.58
C ILE A 135 16.14 0.73 15.20
N TYR A 136 16.79 -0.41 15.00
CA TYR A 136 16.34 -1.69 15.54
C TYR A 136 16.44 -1.77 17.07
N ASN A 137 15.56 -2.56 17.65
CA ASN A 137 15.45 -2.86 19.08
C ASN A 137 15.08 -1.66 19.95
N VAL A 138 14.62 -0.58 19.37
CA VAL A 138 13.99 0.57 20.04
C VAL A 138 12.70 0.91 19.31
N ASN A 139 11.76 1.56 19.96
CA ASN A 139 10.49 1.93 19.37
C ASN A 139 10.65 3.18 18.45
N GLN A 140 11.36 3.00 17.34
CA GLN A 140 11.67 4.10 16.42
C GLN A 140 11.57 3.62 14.95
N GLU A 141 10.58 4.12 14.24
CA GLU A 141 10.45 3.97 12.80
C GLU A 141 11.43 4.87 12.03
N GLY A 142 11.56 4.65 10.72
CA GLY A 142 12.33 5.49 9.82
C GLY A 142 11.60 6.77 9.39
N SER A 143 12.17 7.43 8.38
CA SER A 143 11.59 8.63 7.76
C SER A 143 10.18 8.39 7.21
N GLY A 144 9.35 9.44 7.24
CA GLY A 144 8.09 9.48 6.48
C GLY A 144 8.26 9.29 4.97
N ASP A 145 9.46 9.39 4.44
CA ASP A 145 9.80 8.98 3.08
C ASP A 145 9.51 7.50 2.81
N MET A 146 9.29 6.68 3.85
CA MET A 146 8.87 5.29 3.71
C MET A 146 7.64 5.12 2.82
N TYR A 147 6.76 6.11 2.75
CA TYR A 147 5.61 6.14 1.85
C TYR A 147 6.02 6.44 0.39
N PRO A 148 6.30 7.69 0.00
CA PRO A 148 6.49 8.04 -1.41
C PRO A 148 7.80 7.49 -1.99
N LYS A 149 8.87 7.42 -1.23
CA LYS A 149 10.17 6.95 -1.70
C LYS A 149 10.16 5.45 -1.98
N SER A 150 9.56 4.66 -1.08
CA SER A 150 9.44 3.21 -1.28
C SER A 150 8.46 2.87 -2.40
N GLY A 151 7.34 3.58 -2.53
CA GLY A 151 6.43 3.42 -3.66
C GLY A 151 7.13 3.70 -5.00
N ASN A 152 7.91 4.77 -5.08
CA ASN A 152 8.71 5.09 -6.28
C ASN A 152 9.85 4.09 -6.53
N MET A 153 10.46 3.53 -5.49
CA MET A 153 11.45 2.44 -5.62
C MET A 153 10.81 1.22 -6.27
N GLN A 154 9.67 0.76 -5.79
CA GLN A 154 8.94 -0.38 -6.36
C GLN A 154 8.53 -0.12 -7.80
N HIS A 155 8.09 1.10 -8.12
CA HIS A 155 7.81 1.48 -9.50
C HIS A 155 9.06 1.38 -10.39
N SER A 156 10.22 1.78 -9.89
CA SER A 156 11.49 1.66 -10.61
C SER A 156 11.86 0.20 -10.85
N ILE A 157 11.69 -0.68 -9.85
CA ILE A 157 11.89 -2.13 -9.99
C ILE A 157 10.95 -2.70 -11.07
N ARG A 158 9.65 -2.35 -11.03
CA ARG A 158 8.68 -2.77 -12.05
C ARG A 158 9.11 -2.33 -13.46
N LYS A 159 9.65 -1.09 -13.59
CA LYS A 159 10.16 -0.59 -14.88
C LYS A 159 11.41 -1.32 -15.37
N VAL A 160 12.31 -1.69 -14.46
CA VAL A 160 13.51 -2.49 -14.80
C VAL A 160 13.11 -3.90 -15.24
N ILE A 161 12.15 -4.54 -14.56
CA ILE A 161 11.61 -5.85 -14.96
C ILE A 161 10.94 -5.77 -16.34
N ASN A 162 10.28 -4.67 -16.63
CA ASN A 162 9.56 -4.37 -17.88
C ASN A 162 8.61 -5.50 -18.36
N ASP A 163 8.05 -6.23 -17.41
CA ASP A 163 7.08 -7.31 -17.60
C ASP A 163 6.10 -7.29 -16.43
N ASP A 164 4.89 -6.81 -16.66
CA ASP A 164 3.88 -6.63 -15.61
C ASP A 164 3.38 -7.97 -15.07
N GLU A 165 3.33 -9.00 -15.91
CA GLU A 165 2.94 -10.34 -15.45
C GLU A 165 3.99 -10.93 -14.51
N LYS A 166 5.26 -10.78 -14.85
CA LYS A 166 6.37 -11.22 -14.00
C LYS A 166 6.39 -10.42 -12.68
N PHE A 167 6.16 -9.12 -12.73
CA PHE A 167 6.07 -8.29 -11.53
C PHE A 167 4.89 -8.73 -10.64
N ARG A 168 3.74 -9.00 -11.22
CA ARG A 168 2.56 -9.55 -10.54
C ARG A 168 2.87 -10.90 -9.87
N GLN A 169 3.53 -11.80 -10.59
CA GLN A 169 3.95 -13.10 -10.05
C GLN A 169 4.90 -12.96 -8.85
N ILE A 170 5.79 -11.97 -8.85
CA ILE A 170 6.65 -11.67 -7.70
C ILE A 170 5.80 -11.27 -6.48
N LEU A 171 4.83 -10.35 -6.66
CA LEU A 171 3.96 -9.92 -5.57
C LEU A 171 3.09 -11.07 -5.02
N HIS A 172 2.54 -11.91 -5.90
CA HIS A 172 1.84 -13.14 -5.51
C HIS A 172 2.75 -14.11 -4.75
N GLY A 173 3.99 -14.26 -5.24
CA GLY A 173 5.00 -15.12 -4.63
C GLY A 173 5.36 -14.68 -3.22
N LEU A 174 5.50 -13.38 -2.99
CA LEU A 174 5.73 -12.80 -1.66
C LEU A 174 4.57 -13.16 -0.72
N ASN A 175 3.34 -12.86 -1.11
CA ASN A 175 2.15 -13.13 -0.29
C ASN A 175 1.96 -14.62 0.00
N LYS A 176 2.29 -15.51 -0.94
CA LYS A 176 2.23 -16.95 -0.75
C LYS A 176 3.35 -17.45 0.19
N THR A 177 4.58 -16.95 0.00
CA THR A 177 5.76 -17.43 0.75
C THR A 177 5.71 -16.99 2.21
N PHE A 178 5.28 -15.76 2.44
CA PHE A 178 5.23 -15.16 3.76
C PHE A 178 3.82 -15.09 4.34
N TYR A 179 2.93 -15.93 3.88
CA TYR A 179 1.53 -15.99 4.32
C TYR A 179 1.43 -16.13 5.84
N HIS A 180 0.79 -15.17 6.49
CA HIS A 180 0.62 -15.05 7.95
C HIS A 180 1.94 -15.16 8.73
N LYS A 181 3.00 -14.56 8.21
CA LYS A 181 4.32 -14.60 8.85
C LYS A 181 4.77 -13.23 9.32
N THR A 182 5.53 -13.27 10.42
CA THR A 182 6.29 -12.11 10.89
C THR A 182 7.74 -12.24 10.42
N GLU A 183 8.21 -11.30 9.60
CA GLU A 183 9.49 -11.38 8.91
C GLU A 183 10.42 -10.21 9.21
N LYS A 184 11.72 -10.43 9.04
CA LYS A 184 12.70 -9.36 9.00
C LYS A 184 12.83 -8.85 7.56
N ASN A 185 13.11 -7.55 7.42
CA ASN A 185 13.42 -6.88 6.16
C ASN A 185 14.41 -7.67 5.27
N GLU A 186 15.45 -8.28 5.85
CA GLU A 186 16.43 -9.08 5.12
C GLU A 186 15.84 -10.23 4.30
N ASN A 187 14.74 -10.80 4.74
CA ASN A 187 14.06 -11.90 4.05
C ASN A 187 13.20 -11.41 2.88
N ILE A 188 12.69 -10.19 2.97
CA ILE A 188 11.84 -9.59 1.94
C ILE A 188 12.67 -9.01 0.79
N ARG A 189 13.95 -8.68 1.07
CA ARG A 189 14.91 -8.13 0.08
C ARG A 189 15.55 -9.18 -0.82
N LYS A 190 15.52 -10.44 -0.47
CA LYS A 190 16.09 -11.55 -1.24
C LYS A 190 15.17 -11.99 -2.38
#